data_c54df1f035ae156e88e29234c04d33b2
#
_entry.id   c54df1f035ae156e88e29234c04d33b2
#
_cell.length_a   1.000
_cell.length_b   1.000
_cell.length_c   1.000
_cell.angle_alpha   90.00
_cell.angle_beta   90.00
_cell.angle_gamma   90.00
#
_symmetry.space_group_name_H-M   'P 1'
#
loop_
_entity.id
_entity.type
_entity.pdbx_description
1 polymer ?
#
loop_
_entity_poly.entity_id
_entity_poly.type
_entity_poly.pdbx_seq_one_letter_code
_entity_poly.pdbx_strand_id
1 'polypeptide(L)'
;MTLKELRRNAHNRLKEQPNISSPELDADLIIMFVLDLKKDELLTKDISVPDALAIEVNAYLNRRLAGMPVQYIVGKTEFMSLDFIVNKNVLIPRQDTEILVETVIERYKNVSEQIRILDIGSGSGCVGISMARYLPNSVVTELDISEEALKVAVLNAEKNLVTKQMNFVCRDIRDGISDLEPKFDVIVSNPPYIKTDDLLELQQEVIEYEPVAALDGGDDGLDFYRIIIKKAVPKKGGMTAFEVGIGQAGDVAGLMFKAGYRNIEIIPDLGGIERVVLGYAA
;
A
#
# COMPACT_ATOMS: atom_id res chain seq x y z
N MET A 1 -23.43 -17.94 -22.98
CA MET A 1 -23.95 -16.53 -23.04
C MET A 1 -22.91 -15.61 -23.66
N THR A 2 -23.31 -14.43 -24.15
CA THR A 2 -22.34 -13.44 -24.66
C THR A 2 -21.59 -12.75 -23.52
N LEU A 3 -20.40 -12.21 -23.82
CA LEU A 3 -19.62 -11.39 -22.85
C LEU A 3 -20.43 -10.19 -22.33
N LYS A 4 -21.20 -9.56 -23.23
CA LYS A 4 -22.07 -8.43 -22.87
C LYS A 4 -23.19 -8.83 -21.90
N GLU A 5 -23.77 -9.99 -22.07
CA GLU A 5 -24.78 -10.54 -21.14
C GLU A 5 -24.16 -10.89 -19.80
N LEU A 6 -23.00 -11.56 -19.79
CA LEU A 6 -22.29 -11.91 -18.57
C LEU A 6 -21.95 -10.65 -17.76
N ARG A 7 -21.39 -9.63 -18.42
CA ARG A 7 -21.02 -8.37 -17.81
C ARG A 7 -22.23 -7.66 -17.19
N ARG A 8 -23.32 -7.52 -17.94
CA ARG A 8 -24.57 -6.93 -17.43
C ARG A 8 -25.12 -7.68 -16.21
N ASN A 9 -25.11 -9.01 -16.26
CA ASN A 9 -25.61 -9.81 -15.15
C ASN A 9 -24.71 -9.67 -13.90
N ALA A 10 -23.39 -9.63 -14.08
CA ALA A 10 -22.43 -9.44 -13.00
C ALA A 10 -22.60 -8.05 -12.34
N HIS A 11 -22.72 -6.97 -13.14
CA HIS A 11 -22.99 -5.60 -12.67
C HIS A 11 -24.26 -5.56 -11.82
N ASN A 12 -25.37 -6.10 -12.32
CA ASN A 12 -26.65 -6.10 -11.62
C ASN A 12 -26.56 -6.83 -10.27
N ARG A 13 -25.87 -7.97 -10.23
CA ARG A 13 -25.72 -8.75 -9.00
C ARG A 13 -24.93 -8.00 -7.92
N LEU A 14 -23.83 -7.34 -8.28
CA LEU A 14 -23.03 -6.59 -7.29
C LEU A 14 -23.72 -5.28 -6.86
N LYS A 15 -24.51 -4.64 -7.73
CA LYS A 15 -25.30 -3.44 -7.40
C LYS A 15 -26.34 -3.65 -6.31
N GLU A 16 -26.81 -4.88 -6.11
CA GLU A 16 -27.74 -5.21 -5.05
C GLU A 16 -27.12 -5.11 -3.65
N GLN A 17 -25.78 -5.01 -3.56
CA GLN A 17 -25.06 -4.88 -2.29
C GLN A 17 -24.64 -3.43 -2.03
N PRO A 18 -25.26 -2.73 -1.07
CA PRO A 18 -25.00 -1.31 -0.81
C PRO A 18 -23.56 -1.04 -0.30
N ASN A 19 -22.91 -2.05 0.25
CA ASN A 19 -21.54 -1.93 0.81
C ASN A 19 -20.43 -2.01 -0.25
N ILE A 20 -20.76 -2.29 -1.51
CA ILE A 20 -19.77 -2.32 -2.59
C ILE A 20 -19.76 -0.94 -3.25
N SER A 21 -18.67 -0.19 -3.07
CA SER A 21 -18.55 1.18 -3.54
C SER A 21 -18.49 1.32 -5.07
N SER A 22 -17.92 0.33 -5.76
CA SER A 22 -17.71 0.34 -7.22
C SER A 22 -18.11 -1.00 -7.86
N PRO A 23 -19.39 -1.38 -7.81
CA PRO A 23 -19.85 -2.72 -8.18
C PRO A 23 -19.58 -3.06 -9.66
N GLU A 24 -19.66 -2.09 -10.57
CA GLU A 24 -19.36 -2.32 -11.98
C GLU A 24 -17.87 -2.57 -12.22
N LEU A 25 -17.00 -1.81 -11.55
CA LEU A 25 -15.56 -1.98 -11.66
C LEU A 25 -15.14 -3.34 -11.09
N ASP A 26 -15.66 -3.71 -9.93
CA ASP A 26 -15.35 -4.99 -9.29
C ASP A 26 -15.76 -6.17 -10.19
N ALA A 27 -16.96 -6.10 -10.78
CA ALA A 27 -17.43 -7.12 -11.72
C ALA A 27 -16.54 -7.20 -12.97
N ASP A 28 -16.16 -6.06 -13.54
CA ASP A 28 -15.28 -5.98 -14.70
C ASP A 28 -13.90 -6.58 -14.40
N LEU A 29 -13.32 -6.27 -13.23
CA LEU A 29 -12.03 -6.84 -12.79
C LEU A 29 -12.10 -8.37 -12.65
N ILE A 30 -13.17 -8.90 -12.07
CA ILE A 30 -13.39 -10.36 -11.95
C ILE A 30 -13.51 -11.01 -13.33
N ILE A 31 -14.30 -10.42 -14.24
CA ILE A 31 -14.47 -10.95 -15.60
C ILE A 31 -13.13 -10.91 -16.36
N MET A 32 -12.41 -9.79 -16.31
CA MET A 32 -11.08 -9.69 -16.93
C MET A 32 -10.11 -10.74 -16.40
N PHE A 33 -10.14 -10.99 -15.08
CA PHE A 33 -9.28 -11.97 -14.44
C PHE A 33 -9.59 -13.40 -14.92
N VAL A 34 -10.86 -13.81 -14.93
CA VAL A 34 -11.25 -15.18 -15.29
C VAL A 34 -11.10 -15.46 -16.80
N LEU A 35 -11.38 -14.46 -17.63
CA LEU A 35 -11.32 -14.62 -19.08
C LEU A 35 -9.97 -14.22 -19.68
N ASP A 36 -9.01 -13.79 -18.85
CA ASP A 36 -7.70 -13.26 -19.27
C ASP A 36 -7.85 -12.15 -20.34
N LEU A 37 -8.71 -11.17 -20.06
CA LEU A 37 -8.99 -10.06 -20.96
C LEU A 37 -8.35 -8.76 -20.47
N LYS A 38 -7.90 -7.96 -21.42
CA LYS A 38 -7.56 -6.55 -21.16
C LYS A 38 -8.81 -5.68 -21.12
N LYS A 39 -8.69 -4.48 -20.56
CA LYS A 39 -9.82 -3.54 -20.41
C LYS A 39 -10.45 -3.14 -21.74
N ASP A 40 -9.65 -2.89 -22.77
CA ASP A 40 -10.10 -2.59 -24.13
C ASP A 40 -10.83 -3.79 -24.75
N GLU A 41 -10.33 -5.00 -24.53
CA GLU A 41 -10.95 -6.23 -25.00
C GLU A 41 -12.31 -6.48 -24.34
N LEU A 42 -12.41 -6.29 -23.02
CA LEU A 42 -13.68 -6.39 -22.30
C LEU A 42 -14.75 -5.46 -22.87
N LEU A 43 -14.35 -4.27 -23.33
CA LEU A 43 -15.28 -3.27 -23.85
C LEU A 43 -15.68 -3.47 -25.31
N THR A 44 -14.81 -4.10 -26.11
CA THR A 44 -14.95 -4.14 -27.57
C THR A 44 -15.22 -5.53 -28.14
N LYS A 45 -14.81 -6.60 -27.44
CA LYS A 45 -14.98 -7.97 -27.92
C LYS A 45 -16.45 -8.41 -27.87
N ASP A 46 -16.93 -8.96 -29.00
CA ASP A 46 -18.22 -9.65 -29.07
C ASP A 46 -17.96 -11.16 -29.18
N ILE A 47 -17.80 -11.81 -28.01
CA ILE A 47 -17.51 -13.24 -27.91
C ILE A 47 -18.56 -14.00 -27.12
N SER A 48 -18.72 -15.27 -27.43
CA SER A 48 -19.48 -16.21 -26.61
C SER A 48 -18.57 -16.72 -25.49
N VAL A 49 -19.05 -16.60 -24.24
CA VAL A 49 -18.34 -17.10 -23.06
C VAL A 49 -18.74 -18.54 -22.80
N PRO A 50 -17.77 -19.49 -22.72
CA PRO A 50 -18.05 -20.87 -22.34
C PRO A 50 -18.73 -20.98 -20.97
N ASP A 51 -19.65 -21.92 -20.80
CA ASP A 51 -20.41 -22.08 -19.55
C ASP A 51 -19.48 -22.32 -18.34
N ALA A 52 -18.37 -23.02 -18.52
CA ALA A 52 -17.39 -23.26 -17.46
C ALA A 52 -16.80 -21.96 -16.91
N LEU A 53 -16.41 -21.02 -17.80
CA LEU A 53 -15.87 -19.72 -17.39
C LEU A 53 -16.97 -18.82 -16.79
N ALA A 54 -18.19 -18.90 -17.29
CA ALA A 54 -19.32 -18.18 -16.69
C ALA A 54 -19.62 -18.67 -15.25
N ILE A 55 -19.50 -19.98 -15.01
CA ILE A 55 -19.61 -20.58 -13.67
C ILE A 55 -18.49 -20.06 -12.76
N GLU A 56 -17.26 -20.01 -13.27
CA GLU A 56 -16.10 -19.53 -12.53
C GLU A 56 -16.25 -18.04 -12.16
N VAL A 57 -16.65 -17.18 -13.09
CA VAL A 57 -16.99 -15.77 -12.81
C VAL A 57 -18.01 -15.68 -11.69
N ASN A 58 -19.09 -16.49 -11.75
CA ASN A 58 -20.11 -16.50 -10.71
C ASN A 58 -19.57 -16.95 -9.35
N ALA A 59 -18.61 -17.86 -9.29
CA ALA A 59 -17.97 -18.27 -8.03
C ALA A 59 -17.16 -17.11 -7.41
N TYR A 60 -16.44 -16.33 -8.21
CA TYR A 60 -15.72 -15.16 -7.74
C TYR A 60 -16.67 -14.01 -7.34
N LEU A 61 -17.74 -13.78 -8.10
CA LEU A 61 -18.78 -12.82 -7.68
C LEU A 61 -19.38 -13.18 -6.32
N ASN A 62 -19.59 -14.47 -6.03
CA ASN A 62 -20.07 -14.90 -4.71
C ASN A 62 -19.08 -14.57 -3.59
N ARG A 63 -17.76 -14.66 -3.82
CA ARG A 63 -16.77 -14.22 -2.84
C ARG A 63 -16.86 -12.72 -2.61
N ARG A 64 -17.04 -11.92 -3.67
CA ARG A 64 -17.21 -10.47 -3.54
C ARG A 64 -18.49 -10.11 -2.79
N LEU A 65 -19.59 -10.80 -3.06
CA LEU A 65 -20.85 -10.65 -2.32
C LEU A 65 -20.75 -11.07 -0.85
N ALA A 66 -19.81 -11.96 -0.51
CA ALA A 66 -19.47 -12.32 0.86
C ALA A 66 -18.53 -11.32 1.55
N GLY A 67 -18.22 -10.17 0.91
CA GLY A 67 -17.41 -9.09 1.47
C GLY A 67 -15.92 -9.14 1.14
N MET A 68 -15.40 -10.18 0.45
CA MET A 68 -13.98 -10.24 0.12
C MET A 68 -13.59 -9.11 -0.84
N PRO A 69 -12.52 -8.33 -0.56
CA PRO A 69 -12.02 -7.29 -1.47
C PRO A 69 -11.70 -7.86 -2.86
N VAL A 70 -12.09 -7.13 -3.91
CA VAL A 70 -11.85 -7.59 -5.29
C VAL A 70 -10.38 -7.80 -5.57
N GLN A 71 -9.49 -6.99 -4.99
CA GLN A 71 -8.03 -7.13 -5.13
C GLN A 71 -7.52 -8.48 -4.61
N TYR A 72 -8.06 -8.98 -3.49
CA TYR A 72 -7.72 -10.32 -2.99
C TYR A 72 -8.33 -11.44 -3.83
N ILE A 73 -9.49 -11.19 -4.45
CA ILE A 73 -10.11 -12.14 -5.38
C ILE A 73 -9.25 -12.33 -6.63
N VAL A 74 -8.79 -11.22 -7.24
CA VAL A 74 -7.96 -11.25 -8.45
C VAL A 74 -6.46 -11.39 -8.15
N GLY A 75 -6.06 -11.27 -6.87
CA GLY A 75 -4.68 -11.44 -6.41
C GLY A 75 -3.73 -10.31 -6.79
N LYS A 76 -4.23 -9.16 -7.27
CA LYS A 76 -3.41 -8.03 -7.71
C LYS A 76 -4.10 -6.69 -7.56
N THR A 77 -3.28 -5.64 -7.51
CA THR A 77 -3.71 -4.22 -7.59
C THR A 77 -2.67 -3.41 -8.35
N GLU A 78 -3.04 -2.21 -8.78
CA GLU A 78 -2.12 -1.22 -9.35
C GLU A 78 -1.77 -0.19 -8.27
N PHE A 79 -0.51 0.27 -8.23
CA PHE A 79 -0.02 1.34 -7.39
C PHE A 79 1.17 2.01 -8.10
N MET A 80 1.22 3.34 -8.18
CA MET A 80 2.25 4.09 -8.92
C MET A 80 2.44 3.58 -10.35
N SER A 81 1.35 3.22 -11.06
CA SER A 81 1.37 2.60 -12.40
C SER A 81 2.17 1.30 -12.49
N LEU A 82 2.37 0.60 -11.39
CA LEU A 82 3.01 -0.71 -11.28
C LEU A 82 2.02 -1.75 -10.78
N ASP A 83 2.18 -2.98 -11.25
CA ASP A 83 1.35 -4.11 -10.81
C ASP A 83 1.91 -4.74 -9.52
N PHE A 84 1.09 -4.88 -8.49
CA PHE A 84 1.43 -5.53 -7.24
C PHE A 84 0.56 -6.76 -6.97
N ILE A 85 1.18 -7.86 -6.56
CA ILE A 85 0.52 -9.04 -5.99
C ILE A 85 0.05 -8.66 -4.58
N VAL A 86 -1.19 -9.01 -4.27
CA VAL A 86 -1.76 -8.82 -2.93
C VAL A 86 -2.53 -10.06 -2.49
N ASN A 87 -2.54 -10.32 -1.19
CA ASN A 87 -3.31 -11.37 -0.55
C ASN A 87 -3.61 -10.98 0.90
N LYS A 88 -4.28 -11.82 1.66
CA LYS A 88 -4.69 -11.58 3.06
C LYS A 88 -3.55 -11.28 4.04
N ASN A 89 -2.28 -11.41 3.64
CA ASN A 89 -1.13 -11.17 4.51
C ASN A 89 -0.61 -9.73 4.41
N VAL A 90 -1.12 -8.92 3.49
CA VAL A 90 -0.67 -7.54 3.26
C VAL A 90 -1.84 -6.60 3.12
N LEU A 91 -1.70 -5.37 3.62
CA LEU A 91 -2.65 -4.31 3.34
C LEU A 91 -2.74 -4.07 1.82
N ILE A 92 -3.93 -3.89 1.30
CA ILE A 92 -4.11 -3.49 -0.11
C ILE A 92 -3.57 -2.07 -0.29
N PRO A 93 -2.59 -1.83 -1.18
CA PRO A 93 -2.07 -0.49 -1.45
C PRO A 93 -3.17 0.53 -1.71
N ARG A 94 -3.12 1.68 -1.03
CA ARG A 94 -4.08 2.77 -1.17
C ARG A 94 -3.51 3.85 -2.09
N GLN A 95 -4.36 4.49 -2.89
CA GLN A 95 -3.94 5.58 -3.78
C GLN A 95 -3.38 6.79 -3.01
N ASP A 96 -3.90 7.05 -1.81
CA ASP A 96 -3.41 8.15 -0.97
C ASP A 96 -1.93 7.97 -0.59
N THR A 97 -1.46 6.73 -0.48
CA THR A 97 -0.05 6.39 -0.20
C THR A 97 0.88 6.76 -1.37
N GLU A 98 0.37 6.95 -2.58
CA GLU A 98 1.19 7.39 -3.72
C GLU A 98 1.82 8.76 -3.47
N ILE A 99 1.16 9.63 -2.69
CA ILE A 99 1.67 10.96 -2.32
C ILE A 99 2.96 10.87 -1.50
N LEU A 100 3.06 9.87 -0.60
CA LEU A 100 4.30 9.62 0.14
C LEU A 100 5.45 9.27 -0.81
N VAL A 101 5.20 8.38 -1.77
CA VAL A 101 6.19 7.94 -2.76
C VAL A 101 6.59 9.10 -3.67
N GLU A 102 5.64 9.82 -4.24
CA GLU A 102 5.88 10.99 -5.11
C GLU A 102 6.68 12.07 -4.38
N THR A 103 6.35 12.32 -3.11
CA THR A 103 7.05 13.27 -2.25
C THR A 103 8.54 12.95 -2.13
N VAL A 104 8.90 11.68 -1.94
CA VAL A 104 10.30 11.24 -1.84
C VAL A 104 10.98 11.29 -3.21
N ILE A 105 10.32 10.77 -4.25
CA ILE A 105 10.88 10.77 -5.61
C ILE A 105 11.21 12.20 -6.04
N GLU A 106 10.31 13.15 -5.84
CA GLU A 106 10.51 14.54 -6.26
C GLU A 106 11.75 15.18 -5.63
N ARG A 107 12.05 14.84 -4.36
CA ARG A 107 13.21 15.35 -3.63
C ARG A 107 14.53 14.70 -4.02
N TYR A 108 14.49 13.45 -4.50
CA TYR A 108 15.69 12.66 -4.74
C TYR A 108 15.95 12.34 -6.21
N LYS A 109 15.04 12.63 -7.16
CA LYS A 109 15.18 12.32 -8.59
C LYS A 109 16.42 12.90 -9.27
N ASN A 110 16.98 14.00 -8.74
CA ASN A 110 18.16 14.65 -9.27
C ASN A 110 19.44 14.35 -8.48
N VAL A 111 19.37 13.48 -7.46
CA VAL A 111 20.55 13.06 -6.70
C VAL A 111 21.27 11.98 -7.50
N SER A 112 22.56 12.19 -7.76
CA SER A 112 23.40 11.26 -8.53
C SER A 112 24.03 10.16 -7.67
N GLU A 113 24.22 10.46 -6.39
CA GLU A 113 24.79 9.53 -5.42
C GLU A 113 23.80 8.40 -5.10
N GLN A 114 24.32 7.29 -4.58
CA GLN A 114 23.50 6.19 -4.11
C GLN A 114 22.65 6.64 -2.92
N ILE A 115 21.35 6.39 -3.00
CA ILE A 115 20.36 6.70 -1.96
C ILE A 115 19.98 5.44 -1.23
N ARG A 116 20.09 5.43 0.10
CA ARG A 116 19.68 4.32 0.96
C ARG A 116 18.35 4.64 1.60
N ILE A 117 17.34 3.83 1.32
CA ILE A 117 15.96 4.01 1.76
C ILE A 117 15.60 2.84 2.69
N LEU A 118 14.94 3.14 3.80
CA LEU A 118 14.30 2.17 4.66
C LEU A 118 12.79 2.38 4.62
N ASP A 119 12.05 1.35 4.22
CA ASP A 119 10.59 1.31 4.28
C ASP A 119 10.18 0.46 5.47
N ILE A 120 9.49 1.06 6.45
CA ILE A 120 9.11 0.43 7.72
C ILE A 120 7.63 0.09 7.71
N GLY A 121 7.31 -1.18 7.99
CA GLY A 121 5.95 -1.72 7.84
C GLY A 121 5.61 -1.87 6.36
N SER A 122 6.53 -2.46 5.60
CA SER A 122 6.51 -2.45 4.14
C SER A 122 5.32 -3.20 3.51
N GLY A 123 4.73 -4.16 4.21
CA GLY A 123 3.57 -4.92 3.75
C GLY A 123 3.81 -5.60 2.39
N SER A 124 3.12 -5.14 1.36
CA SER A 124 3.30 -5.63 -0.02
C SER A 124 4.59 -5.14 -0.69
N GLY A 125 5.33 -4.24 -0.04
CA GLY A 125 6.51 -3.57 -0.60
C GLY A 125 6.16 -2.43 -1.58
N CYS A 126 4.89 -1.99 -1.67
CA CYS A 126 4.48 -1.06 -2.71
C CYS A 126 5.20 0.29 -2.65
N VAL A 127 5.52 0.80 -1.46
CA VAL A 127 6.23 2.06 -1.26
C VAL A 127 7.69 1.95 -1.69
N GLY A 128 8.44 1.02 -1.09
CA GLY A 128 9.87 0.87 -1.37
C GLY A 128 10.17 0.38 -2.78
N ILE A 129 9.37 -0.56 -3.31
CA ILE A 129 9.51 -1.06 -4.69
C ILE A 129 9.26 0.05 -5.70
N SER A 130 8.25 0.90 -5.49
CA SER A 130 8.02 2.05 -6.36
C SER A 130 9.18 3.03 -6.30
N MET A 131 9.74 3.31 -5.13
CA MET A 131 10.95 4.13 -5.01
C MET A 131 12.13 3.51 -5.74
N ALA A 132 12.38 2.20 -5.59
CA ALA A 132 13.44 1.51 -6.31
C ALA A 132 13.26 1.60 -7.84
N ARG A 133 12.02 1.53 -8.31
CA ARG A 133 11.69 1.60 -9.74
C ARG A 133 11.94 2.99 -10.34
N TYR A 134 11.59 4.05 -9.61
CA TYR A 134 11.68 5.43 -10.07
C TYR A 134 12.97 6.16 -9.68
N LEU A 135 13.74 5.61 -8.72
CA LEU A 135 15.05 6.09 -8.31
C LEU A 135 16.10 5.00 -8.58
N PRO A 136 16.64 4.88 -9.81
CA PRO A 136 17.48 3.74 -10.20
C PRO A 136 18.82 3.65 -9.45
N ASN A 137 19.25 4.71 -8.77
CA ASN A 137 20.42 4.76 -7.90
C ASN A 137 20.09 4.49 -6.42
N SER A 138 18.86 4.08 -6.10
CA SER A 138 18.48 3.73 -4.72
C SER A 138 18.82 2.28 -4.37
N VAL A 139 19.05 2.06 -3.07
CA VAL A 139 19.05 0.74 -2.44
C VAL A 139 18.02 0.80 -1.32
N VAL A 140 17.00 -0.03 -1.42
CA VAL A 140 15.85 -0.02 -0.53
C VAL A 140 15.91 -1.24 0.39
N THR A 141 15.66 -1.02 1.67
CA THR A 141 15.46 -2.08 2.67
C THR A 141 14.00 -2.06 3.10
N GLU A 142 13.29 -3.16 2.84
CA GLU A 142 11.95 -3.43 3.32
C GLU A 142 12.04 -4.05 4.72
N LEU A 143 11.44 -3.41 5.71
CA LEU A 143 11.38 -3.93 7.06
C LEU A 143 9.92 -4.15 7.45
N ASP A 144 9.61 -5.39 7.80
CA ASP A 144 8.29 -5.77 8.29
C ASP A 144 8.41 -6.82 9.40
N ILE A 145 7.47 -6.82 10.33
CA ILE A 145 7.38 -7.84 11.37
C ILE A 145 6.87 -9.18 10.83
N SER A 146 6.09 -9.14 9.72
CA SER A 146 5.45 -10.29 9.11
C SER A 146 6.34 -10.91 8.02
N GLU A 147 6.85 -12.10 8.28
CA GLU A 147 7.57 -12.90 7.28
C GLU A 147 6.69 -13.18 6.03
N GLU A 148 5.38 -13.39 6.23
CA GLU A 148 4.44 -13.64 5.14
C GLU A 148 4.22 -12.40 4.27
N ALA A 149 4.23 -11.20 4.85
CA ALA A 149 4.20 -9.95 4.10
C ALA A 149 5.48 -9.78 3.27
N LEU A 150 6.65 -10.02 3.86
CA LEU A 150 7.93 -9.95 3.14
C LEU A 150 8.00 -10.96 1.98
N LYS A 151 7.41 -12.14 2.09
CA LYS A 151 7.31 -13.08 0.94
C LYS A 151 6.53 -12.47 -0.21
N VAL A 152 5.46 -11.73 0.07
CA VAL A 152 4.71 -10.98 -0.96
C VAL A 152 5.55 -9.86 -1.54
N ALA A 153 6.26 -9.09 -0.71
CA ALA A 153 7.15 -8.02 -1.15
C ALA A 153 8.28 -8.54 -2.05
N VAL A 154 8.88 -9.69 -1.75
CA VAL A 154 9.87 -10.35 -2.63
C VAL A 154 9.29 -10.66 -4.00
N LEU A 155 8.11 -11.27 -4.07
CA LEU A 155 7.43 -11.57 -5.34
C LEU A 155 7.12 -10.27 -6.13
N ASN A 156 6.76 -9.21 -5.44
CA ASN A 156 6.51 -7.91 -6.04
C ASN A 156 7.78 -7.25 -6.57
N ALA A 157 8.90 -7.38 -5.86
CA ALA A 157 10.20 -6.89 -6.32
C ALA A 157 10.69 -7.64 -7.58
N GLU A 158 10.47 -8.95 -7.65
CA GLU A 158 10.74 -9.76 -8.84
C GLU A 158 9.87 -9.32 -10.01
N LYS A 159 8.56 -9.20 -9.79
CA LYS A 159 7.59 -8.79 -10.82
C LYS A 159 7.91 -7.42 -11.41
N ASN A 160 8.36 -6.48 -10.57
CA ASN A 160 8.71 -5.12 -10.97
C ASN A 160 10.19 -4.92 -11.35
N LEU A 161 10.98 -6.02 -11.40
CA LEU A 161 12.37 -6.06 -11.88
C LEU A 161 13.35 -5.18 -11.07
N VAL A 162 13.12 -5.05 -9.76
CA VAL A 162 13.95 -4.23 -8.86
C VAL A 162 14.71 -5.01 -7.80
N THR A 163 14.70 -6.34 -7.82
CA THR A 163 15.33 -7.22 -6.82
C THR A 163 16.77 -6.88 -6.48
N LYS A 164 17.55 -6.38 -7.45
CA LYS A 164 18.97 -6.01 -7.26
C LYS A 164 19.15 -4.78 -6.35
N GLN A 165 18.10 -3.99 -6.18
CA GLN A 165 18.08 -2.78 -5.36
C GLN A 165 17.44 -3.02 -3.99
N MET A 166 16.93 -4.25 -3.74
CA MET A 166 16.09 -4.54 -2.58
C MET A 166 16.80 -5.43 -1.55
N ASN A 167 16.59 -5.11 -0.28
CA ASN A 167 16.90 -5.95 0.87
C ASN A 167 15.61 -6.17 1.67
N PHE A 168 15.47 -7.31 2.31
CA PHE A 168 14.28 -7.65 3.11
C PHE A 168 14.71 -8.07 4.51
N VAL A 169 14.12 -7.43 5.53
CA VAL A 169 14.46 -7.65 6.94
C VAL A 169 13.20 -7.93 7.74
N CYS A 170 13.05 -9.16 8.22
CA CYS A 170 11.98 -9.52 9.14
C CYS A 170 12.36 -9.07 10.55
N ARG A 171 11.71 -8.01 11.07
CA ARG A 171 12.03 -7.44 12.37
C ARG A 171 10.89 -6.59 12.90
N ASP A 172 10.68 -6.64 14.22
CA ASP A 172 9.85 -5.65 14.92
C ASP A 172 10.61 -4.32 15.03
N ILE A 173 10.03 -3.23 14.58
CA ILE A 173 10.63 -1.89 14.70
C ILE A 173 10.87 -1.48 16.17
N ARG A 174 10.17 -2.07 17.13
CA ARG A 174 10.40 -1.86 18.56
C ARG A 174 11.81 -2.24 19.00
N ASP A 175 12.45 -3.19 18.30
CA ASP A 175 13.85 -3.59 18.53
C ASP A 175 14.86 -2.54 17.99
N GLY A 176 14.38 -1.63 17.13
CA GLY A 176 15.19 -0.58 16.50
C GLY A 176 16.02 -1.08 15.32
N ILE A 177 16.81 -0.16 14.75
CA ILE A 177 17.59 -0.37 13.52
C ILE A 177 19.09 -0.03 13.70
N SER A 178 19.57 0.10 14.93
CA SER A 178 20.93 0.61 15.22
C SER A 178 22.06 -0.27 14.67
N ASP A 179 21.78 -1.55 14.38
CA ASP A 179 22.68 -2.52 13.79
C ASP A 179 22.54 -2.61 12.25
N LEU A 180 21.59 -1.92 11.66
CA LEU A 180 21.45 -1.82 10.21
C LEU A 180 22.37 -0.72 9.67
N GLU A 181 23.58 -1.10 9.35
CA GLU A 181 24.58 -0.20 8.77
C GLU A 181 24.81 -0.50 7.26
N PRO A 182 25.14 0.51 6.49
CA PRO A 182 25.27 1.92 6.84
C PRO A 182 23.90 2.62 6.96
N LYS A 183 23.87 3.75 7.69
CA LYS A 183 22.66 4.52 7.95
C LYS A 183 21.93 4.94 6.68
N PHE A 184 20.63 5.13 6.80
CA PHE A 184 19.72 5.48 5.70
C PHE A 184 19.72 6.98 5.43
N ASP A 185 19.58 7.34 4.15
CA ASP A 185 19.33 8.70 3.67
C ASP A 185 17.88 9.10 3.87
N VAL A 186 17.00 8.11 3.69
CA VAL A 186 15.54 8.27 3.76
C VAL A 186 14.96 7.14 4.59
N ILE A 187 14.07 7.48 5.50
CA ILE A 187 13.20 6.55 6.20
C ILE A 187 11.76 6.90 5.82
N VAL A 188 11.01 5.92 5.34
CA VAL A 188 9.60 6.07 5.01
C VAL A 188 8.77 5.07 5.78
N SER A 189 7.52 5.40 6.04
CA SER A 189 6.55 4.46 6.57
C SER A 189 5.12 4.94 6.29
N ASN A 190 4.26 4.01 5.93
CA ASN A 190 2.82 4.10 6.12
C ASN A 190 2.47 3.20 7.32
N PRO A 191 2.63 3.67 8.55
CA PRO A 191 2.44 2.84 9.73
C PRO A 191 0.96 2.68 10.05
N PRO A 192 0.58 1.68 10.86
CA PRO A 192 -0.76 1.61 11.42
C PRO A 192 -1.08 2.89 12.22
N TYR A 193 -2.21 3.53 11.89
CA TYR A 193 -2.57 4.84 12.46
C TYR A 193 -4.04 4.94 12.91
N ILE A 194 -4.82 3.88 12.77
CA ILE A 194 -6.23 3.87 13.21
C ILE A 194 -6.25 3.66 14.71
N LYS A 195 -7.05 4.45 15.42
CA LYS A 195 -7.23 4.25 16.86
C LYS A 195 -7.88 2.89 17.11
N THR A 196 -7.46 2.21 18.17
CA THR A 196 -8.00 0.88 18.50
C THR A 196 -9.54 0.88 18.59
N ASP A 197 -10.13 1.91 19.19
CA ASP A 197 -11.59 2.02 19.32
C ASP A 197 -12.31 2.24 17.98
N ASP A 198 -11.64 2.89 17.01
CA ASP A 198 -12.21 3.21 15.69
C ASP A 198 -12.15 2.02 14.73
N LEU A 199 -11.41 0.95 15.05
CA LEU A 199 -11.29 -0.24 14.21
C LEU A 199 -12.63 -0.89 13.89
N LEU A 200 -13.58 -0.85 14.84
CA LEU A 200 -14.91 -1.43 14.67
C LEU A 200 -15.83 -0.59 13.75
N GLU A 201 -15.45 0.64 13.44
CA GLU A 201 -16.20 1.54 12.56
C GLU A 201 -15.76 1.43 11.09
N LEU A 202 -14.68 0.67 10.82
CA LEU A 202 -14.20 0.46 9.48
C LEU A 202 -15.18 -0.33 8.62
N GLN A 203 -15.02 -0.24 7.30
CA GLN A 203 -15.78 -1.06 6.38
C GLN A 203 -15.56 -2.54 6.69
N GLN A 204 -16.64 -3.32 6.62
CA GLN A 204 -16.63 -4.75 6.95
C GLN A 204 -15.54 -5.52 6.19
N GLU A 205 -15.29 -5.18 4.90
CA GLU A 205 -14.27 -5.83 4.09
C GLU A 205 -12.84 -5.59 4.63
N VAL A 206 -12.59 -4.43 5.26
CA VAL A 206 -11.30 -4.12 5.88
C VAL A 206 -11.13 -4.93 7.17
N ILE A 207 -12.15 -4.93 8.04
CA ILE A 207 -12.12 -5.63 9.33
C ILE A 207 -11.95 -7.14 9.16
N GLU A 208 -12.67 -7.73 8.18
CA GLU A 208 -12.74 -9.18 8.02
C GLU A 208 -11.57 -9.77 7.22
N TYR A 209 -10.96 -9.02 6.33
CA TYR A 209 -10.00 -9.57 5.37
C TYR A 209 -8.61 -8.99 5.45
N GLU A 210 -8.44 -7.73 5.88
CA GLU A 210 -7.12 -7.11 5.94
C GLU A 210 -6.44 -7.36 7.31
N PRO A 211 -5.09 -7.43 7.36
CA PRO A 211 -4.40 -7.74 8.62
C PRO A 211 -4.58 -6.61 9.64
N VAL A 212 -5.16 -6.92 10.80
CA VAL A 212 -5.40 -5.94 11.89
C VAL A 212 -4.10 -5.26 12.32
N ALA A 213 -2.98 -5.97 12.32
CA ALA A 213 -1.66 -5.42 12.66
C ALA A 213 -1.19 -4.30 11.71
N ALA A 214 -1.76 -4.21 10.51
CA ALA A 214 -1.47 -3.13 9.57
C ALA A 214 -2.41 -1.91 9.75
N LEU A 215 -3.37 -1.98 10.68
CA LEU A 215 -4.40 -0.96 10.89
C LEU A 215 -4.29 -0.29 12.26
N ASP A 216 -4.07 -1.08 13.32
CA ASP A 216 -4.14 -0.64 14.71
C ASP A 216 -2.91 0.19 15.11
N GLY A 217 -3.12 1.49 15.27
CA GLY A 217 -2.13 2.48 15.70
C GLY A 217 -2.10 2.74 17.22
N GLY A 218 -2.86 1.97 18.02
CA GLY A 218 -2.98 2.16 19.46
C GLY A 218 -4.09 3.14 19.86
N ASP A 219 -4.13 3.49 21.14
CA ASP A 219 -5.25 4.25 21.75
C ASP A 219 -5.52 5.60 21.06
N ASP A 220 -4.48 6.31 20.63
CA ASP A 220 -4.61 7.59 19.94
C ASP A 220 -4.16 7.55 18.46
N GLY A 221 -3.80 6.35 17.95
CA GLY A 221 -3.35 6.16 16.58
C GLY A 221 -1.92 6.65 16.31
N LEU A 222 -1.12 6.97 17.33
CA LEU A 222 0.19 7.58 17.17
C LEU A 222 1.36 6.69 17.66
N ASP A 223 1.11 5.48 18.09
CA ASP A 223 2.11 4.64 18.72
C ASP A 223 3.29 4.33 17.80
N PHE A 224 3.02 3.97 16.55
CA PHE A 224 4.09 3.65 15.61
C PHE A 224 4.92 4.87 15.22
N TYR A 225 4.33 6.07 15.11
CA TYR A 225 5.10 7.30 14.89
C TYR A 225 6.09 7.55 16.03
N ARG A 226 5.64 7.40 17.30
CA ARG A 226 6.51 7.54 18.48
C ARG A 226 7.65 6.54 18.47
N ILE A 227 7.35 5.30 18.12
CA ILE A 227 8.34 4.21 18.06
C ILE A 227 9.34 4.48 16.94
N ILE A 228 8.89 4.75 15.72
CA ILE A 228 9.76 4.94 14.56
C ILE A 228 10.66 6.16 14.76
N ILE A 229 10.11 7.30 15.17
CA ILE A 229 10.87 8.53 15.43
C ILE A 229 11.98 8.32 16.46
N LYS A 230 11.75 7.47 17.46
CA LYS A 230 12.73 7.17 18.53
C LYS A 230 13.75 6.11 18.12
N LYS A 231 13.34 5.11 17.34
CA LYS A 231 14.11 3.87 17.10
C LYS A 231 14.78 3.84 15.73
N ALA A 232 14.26 4.61 14.77
CA ALA A 232 14.75 4.66 13.40
C ALA A 232 15.14 6.10 13.04
N VAL A 233 16.41 6.45 13.32
CA VAL A 233 16.93 7.79 13.02
C VAL A 233 17.80 7.69 11.76
N PRO A 234 17.51 8.48 10.71
CA PRO A 234 18.32 8.48 9.49
C PRO A 234 19.71 9.11 9.79
N LYS A 235 20.60 9.12 8.79
CA LYS A 235 21.86 9.87 8.91
C LYS A 235 21.59 11.34 9.14
N LYS A 236 22.59 12.09 9.66
CA LYS A 236 22.49 13.54 9.80
C LYS A 236 22.10 14.20 8.46
N GLY A 237 21.06 15.04 8.50
CA GLY A 237 20.47 15.63 7.30
C GLY A 237 19.63 14.67 6.44
N GLY A 238 19.49 13.42 6.84
CA GLY A 238 18.58 12.47 6.20
C GLY A 238 17.12 12.74 6.53
N MET A 239 16.22 12.29 5.66
CA MET A 239 14.80 12.57 5.74
C MET A 239 14.04 11.41 6.40
N THR A 240 13.03 11.71 7.19
CA THR A 240 11.97 10.78 7.57
C THR A 240 10.65 11.31 7.05
N ALA A 241 9.85 10.46 6.39
CA ALA A 241 8.54 10.80 5.85
C ALA A 241 7.51 9.75 6.25
N PHE A 242 6.35 10.19 6.69
CA PHE A 242 5.24 9.36 7.12
C PHE A 242 3.99 9.66 6.31
N GLU A 243 3.24 8.62 5.94
CA GLU A 243 1.81 8.80 5.70
C GLU A 243 1.12 9.02 7.04
N VAL A 244 0.05 9.83 7.07
CA VAL A 244 -0.72 10.13 8.29
C VAL A 244 -2.21 10.01 8.05
N GLY A 245 -2.93 9.59 9.07
CA GLY A 245 -4.39 9.61 9.11
C GLY A 245 -4.94 11.04 9.14
N ILE A 246 -6.21 11.18 8.74
CA ILE A 246 -6.90 12.47 8.73
C ILE A 246 -6.84 13.10 10.13
N GLY A 247 -6.34 14.34 10.20
CA GLY A 247 -6.25 15.13 11.44
C GLY A 247 -5.04 14.82 12.32
N GLN A 248 -4.15 13.87 11.94
CA GLN A 248 -2.96 13.50 12.73
C GLN A 248 -1.71 14.28 12.36
N ALA A 249 -1.68 15.00 11.23
CA ALA A 249 -0.48 15.64 10.71
C ALA A 249 0.20 16.59 11.70
N GLY A 250 -0.60 17.41 12.41
CA GLY A 250 -0.09 18.32 13.43
C GLY A 250 0.58 17.62 14.61
N ASP A 251 0.00 16.50 15.06
CA ASP A 251 0.53 15.71 16.17
C ASP A 251 1.84 15.03 15.77
N VAL A 252 1.89 14.42 14.59
CA VAL A 252 3.10 13.77 14.04
C VAL A 252 4.21 14.80 13.84
N ALA A 253 3.92 15.96 13.25
CA ALA A 253 4.87 17.07 13.13
C ALA A 253 5.41 17.53 14.50
N GLY A 254 4.53 17.60 15.50
CA GLY A 254 4.90 17.91 16.89
C GLY A 254 5.83 16.85 17.52
N LEU A 255 5.60 15.58 17.26
CA LEU A 255 6.48 14.47 17.69
C LEU A 255 7.86 14.59 17.04
N MET A 256 7.93 14.80 15.73
CA MET A 256 9.17 14.99 14.98
C MET A 256 9.96 16.21 15.49
N PHE A 257 9.28 17.34 15.71
CA PHE A 257 9.91 18.55 16.25
C PHE A 257 10.54 18.33 17.62
N LYS A 258 9.82 17.69 18.54
CA LYS A 258 10.31 17.33 19.89
C LYS A 258 11.51 16.37 19.83
N ALA A 259 11.57 15.51 18.82
CA ALA A 259 12.70 14.60 18.59
C ALA A 259 13.92 15.25 17.91
N GLY A 260 13.83 16.54 17.56
CA GLY A 260 14.95 17.31 17.00
C GLY A 260 14.96 17.43 15.49
N TYR A 261 13.96 16.89 14.78
CA TYR A 261 13.84 17.08 13.34
C TYR A 261 13.66 18.57 12.99
N ARG A 262 14.14 18.95 11.81
CA ARG A 262 14.07 20.33 11.27
C ARG A 262 13.40 20.32 9.90
N ASN A 263 12.99 21.50 9.43
CA ASN A 263 12.33 21.67 8.13
C ASN A 263 11.17 20.68 7.97
N ILE A 264 10.30 20.66 8.98
CA ILE A 264 9.13 19.79 8.99
C ILE A 264 8.10 20.37 8.02
N GLU A 265 7.62 19.55 7.11
CA GLU A 265 6.62 19.88 6.10
C GLU A 265 5.42 18.97 6.24
N ILE A 266 4.23 19.52 6.01
CA ILE A 266 2.97 18.78 5.90
C ILE A 266 2.49 18.93 4.46
N ILE A 267 2.21 17.81 3.79
CA ILE A 267 1.87 17.77 2.37
C ILE A 267 0.45 17.20 2.24
N PRO A 268 -0.48 17.98 1.67
CA PRO A 268 -1.83 17.52 1.40
C PRO A 268 -1.93 16.73 0.10
N ASP A 269 -2.99 15.94 -0.02
CA ASP A 269 -3.45 15.39 -1.28
C ASP A 269 -4.08 16.47 -2.20
N LEU A 270 -4.49 16.04 -3.40
CA LEU A 270 -5.17 16.95 -4.36
C LEU A 270 -6.52 17.46 -3.85
N GLY A 271 -7.11 16.79 -2.88
CA GLY A 271 -8.35 17.20 -2.19
C GLY A 271 -8.10 18.17 -1.03
N GLY A 272 -6.84 18.47 -0.70
CA GLY A 272 -6.46 19.33 0.41
C GLY A 272 -6.42 18.63 1.77
N ILE A 273 -6.51 17.29 1.81
CA ILE A 273 -6.39 16.50 3.04
C ILE A 273 -4.90 16.24 3.30
N GLU A 274 -4.41 16.56 4.49
CA GLU A 274 -3.03 16.33 4.92
C GLU A 274 -2.74 14.83 4.95
N ARG A 275 -1.76 14.38 4.14
CA ARG A 275 -1.43 12.95 3.97
C ARG A 275 0.00 12.61 4.34
N VAL A 276 0.93 13.53 4.19
CA VAL A 276 2.34 13.24 4.45
C VAL A 276 2.92 14.27 5.41
N VAL A 277 3.67 13.78 6.39
CA VAL A 277 4.53 14.60 7.26
C VAL A 277 5.97 14.16 7.07
N LEU A 278 6.83 15.07 6.73
CA LEU A 278 8.27 14.83 6.63
C LEU A 278 9.11 15.81 7.43
N GLY A 279 10.33 15.42 7.71
CA GLY A 279 11.32 16.27 8.36
C GLY A 279 12.73 15.70 8.25
N TYR A 280 13.73 16.50 8.56
CA TYR A 280 15.14 16.14 8.40
C TYR A 280 15.84 16.03 9.77
N ALA A 281 16.64 14.97 9.95
CA ALA A 281 17.42 14.76 11.16
C ALA A 281 18.51 15.85 11.31
N ALA A 282 18.66 16.41 12.53
CA ALA A 282 19.61 17.50 12.83
C ALA A 282 21.07 17.03 12.91
#